data_061fc6a528362349bffb3f4efe872cd4
#
_entry.id   061fc6a528362349bffb3f4efe872cd4
#
_cell.length_a   1.000
_cell.length_b   1.000
_cell.length_c   1.000
_cell.angle_alpha   90.00
_cell.angle_beta   90.00
_cell.angle_gamma   90.00
#
_symmetry.space_group_name_H-M   'P 1'
#
loop_
_entity.id
_entity.type
_entity.pdbx_description
1 polymer ?
#
loop_
_entity_poly.entity_id
_entity_poly.type
_entity_poly.pdbx_seq_one_letter_code
_entity_poly.pdbx_strand_id
1 'polypeptide(L)'
;MERPDVIIPVYKADKKLERLLAMLLQQTLRPAKIILMNTEAEGYTVSDLRTRVEKVAAKNDNRTLPPVEIKLVRVEKKDYDHGGTRNLAVEKYSDADFFLCMTQDAVPADVFLIEKLMQCFKEEQVGAAYARQLPAEHADFSERFLRLHNYPAESCKKTKEDKERLGIKTYMISNACAMYRRSRYDELGGFVTDTIFNEDMIFGAALIEAGDAICYCAKARVYHTHNYGLTAQFKRSFDMAVSQRDYRSVFGQVSSEKEGVRFVKEAAEYCMSQRRFGDLFLFLMESVARYAGFFLGKHYKSLPEKMVLSCTLQPAYWEKKKFSEKVEKTEYFVQTEQEEHLSEGSYEAILGELHEIELGALKAFVKLCNAYELRYYAIGGTLLGAVRHKGFIPWDDDVDVAMPRADYDRLIELVKSGAAQEILGEEYRIGSWQTDKEFKSYFAKLYATKVEIEEQLLEDTTVRKGYLIDIIPLDGTPDDETARKVYYAKAMGLRFLCGTANVNTGIRTSRSKWEQTVLRVVRALRLYRFIDVRKVYQRMDRLFAAQDSEHAEHAGTLTGAYNIREIVPRKYFGENYDEYSLWEFEGILLRGPKLCEEYLTHIFGDYRKLPAAEERKIHYKPYIKRITPEE
;
A
#
# COMPACT_ATOMS: atom_id res chain seq x y z
N MET A 1 31.36 -3.29 -36.33
CA MET A 1 30.57 -3.39 -35.11
C MET A 1 30.34 -4.87 -34.82
N GLU A 2 30.54 -5.24 -33.58
CA GLU A 2 30.24 -6.57 -33.09
C GLU A 2 28.76 -6.88 -33.27
N ARG A 3 28.45 -8.13 -33.59
CA ARG A 3 27.09 -8.60 -33.84
C ARG A 3 26.55 -9.18 -32.54
N PRO A 4 25.45 -8.62 -31.95
CA PRO A 4 24.89 -9.16 -30.73
C PRO A 4 24.11 -10.44 -30.99
N ASP A 5 23.91 -11.24 -29.93
CA ASP A 5 22.92 -12.32 -29.93
C ASP A 5 21.54 -11.79 -29.50
N VAL A 6 20.47 -12.37 -30.01
CA VAL A 6 19.08 -12.00 -29.65
C VAL A 6 18.42 -13.16 -28.92
N ILE A 7 17.88 -12.88 -27.73
CA ILE A 7 17.24 -13.86 -26.85
C ILE A 7 15.74 -13.56 -26.78
N ILE A 8 14.92 -14.54 -27.14
CA ILE A 8 13.46 -14.41 -27.21
C ILE A 8 12.79 -15.58 -26.48
N PRO A 9 12.23 -15.39 -25.28
CA PRO A 9 11.30 -16.35 -24.70
C PRO A 9 10.04 -16.47 -25.57
N VAL A 10 9.64 -17.70 -25.88
CA VAL A 10 8.52 -18.00 -26.76
C VAL A 10 7.49 -18.86 -26.04
N TYR A 11 6.24 -18.47 -26.11
CA TYR A 11 5.09 -19.24 -25.64
C TYR A 11 3.95 -19.18 -26.65
N LYS A 12 3.60 -20.33 -27.27
CA LYS A 12 2.58 -20.40 -28.32
C LYS A 12 2.83 -19.39 -29.44
N ALA A 13 3.88 -19.60 -30.21
CA ALA A 13 4.27 -18.70 -31.31
C ALA A 13 3.11 -18.36 -32.24
N ASP A 14 3.01 -17.08 -32.58
CA ASP A 14 1.97 -16.53 -33.44
C ASP A 14 2.57 -15.76 -34.63
N LYS A 15 1.72 -15.08 -35.39
CA LYS A 15 2.14 -14.24 -36.53
C LYS A 15 3.04 -13.06 -36.12
N LYS A 16 2.98 -12.60 -34.85
CA LYS A 16 3.84 -11.53 -34.38
C LYS A 16 5.28 -12.01 -34.28
N LEU A 17 5.52 -13.22 -33.76
CA LEU A 17 6.85 -13.82 -33.77
C LEU A 17 7.40 -13.98 -35.18
N GLU A 18 6.60 -14.46 -36.14
CA GLU A 18 7.03 -14.59 -37.55
C GLU A 18 7.47 -13.23 -38.10
N ARG A 19 6.73 -12.18 -37.83
CA ARG A 19 7.07 -10.78 -38.21
C ARG A 19 8.32 -10.27 -37.54
N LEU A 20 8.46 -10.54 -36.21
CA LEU A 20 9.65 -10.21 -35.45
C LEU A 20 10.91 -10.84 -36.09
N LEU A 21 10.88 -12.16 -36.35
CA LEU A 21 11.98 -12.89 -36.96
C LEU A 21 12.34 -12.32 -38.34
N ALA A 22 11.32 -12.06 -39.18
CA ALA A 22 11.55 -11.45 -40.49
C ALA A 22 12.26 -10.10 -40.38
N MET A 23 11.84 -9.24 -39.45
CA MET A 23 12.46 -7.95 -39.24
C MET A 23 13.88 -8.06 -38.67
N LEU A 24 14.17 -9.04 -37.80
CA LEU A 24 15.53 -9.27 -37.27
C LEU A 24 16.49 -9.76 -38.36
N LEU A 25 16.02 -10.61 -39.30
CA LEU A 25 16.79 -11.07 -40.42
C LEU A 25 17.09 -9.99 -41.49
N GLN A 26 16.35 -8.90 -41.46
CA GLN A 26 16.52 -7.74 -42.36
C GLN A 26 17.29 -6.56 -41.75
N GLN A 27 17.76 -6.66 -40.50
CA GLN A 27 18.51 -5.58 -39.82
C GLN A 27 19.79 -5.23 -40.57
N THR A 28 20.14 -3.94 -40.61
CA THR A 28 21.43 -3.46 -41.19
C THR A 28 22.62 -4.04 -40.44
N LEU A 29 22.55 -4.09 -39.12
CA LEU A 29 23.43 -4.87 -38.27
C LEU A 29 22.70 -6.14 -37.84
N ARG A 30 22.93 -7.25 -38.53
CA ARG A 30 22.29 -8.52 -38.22
C ARG A 30 22.80 -9.12 -36.92
N PRO A 31 21.95 -9.77 -36.11
CA PRO A 31 22.42 -10.53 -34.97
C PRO A 31 23.36 -11.67 -35.41
N ALA A 32 24.23 -12.14 -34.53
CA ALA A 32 25.01 -13.35 -34.78
C ALA A 32 24.14 -14.58 -34.62
N LYS A 33 23.39 -14.65 -33.52
CA LYS A 33 22.44 -15.72 -33.23
C LYS A 33 21.07 -15.15 -32.85
N ILE A 34 20.01 -15.91 -33.12
CA ILE A 34 18.68 -15.69 -32.54
C ILE A 34 18.34 -16.95 -31.73
N ILE A 35 18.26 -16.79 -30.40
CA ILE A 35 18.04 -17.88 -29.47
C ILE A 35 16.57 -17.84 -29.01
N LEU A 36 15.78 -18.81 -29.44
CA LEU A 36 14.35 -18.94 -29.13
C LEU A 36 14.17 -19.92 -27.97
N MET A 37 13.84 -19.43 -26.80
CA MET A 37 13.58 -20.20 -25.58
C MET A 37 12.11 -20.61 -25.54
N ASN A 38 11.79 -21.74 -26.17
CA ASN A 38 10.41 -22.20 -26.37
C ASN A 38 9.87 -22.93 -25.14
N THR A 39 8.93 -22.30 -24.44
CA THR A 39 8.15 -22.96 -23.38
C THR A 39 7.04 -23.80 -24.02
N GLU A 40 7.11 -25.11 -23.82
CA GLU A 40 6.10 -26.03 -24.38
C GLU A 40 4.74 -25.86 -23.71
N ALA A 41 3.69 -26.04 -24.50
CA ALA A 41 2.31 -26.01 -24.05
C ALA A 41 1.54 -27.15 -24.71
N GLU A 42 0.41 -27.51 -24.15
CA GLU A 42 -0.49 -28.50 -24.76
C GLU A 42 -0.86 -28.08 -26.18
N GLY A 43 -0.63 -29.00 -27.14
CA GLY A 43 -0.87 -28.76 -28.55
C GLY A 43 0.13 -27.84 -29.26
N TYR A 44 1.28 -27.51 -28.65
CA TYR A 44 2.32 -26.71 -29.28
C TYR A 44 3.73 -27.11 -28.81
N THR A 45 4.55 -27.59 -29.74
CA THR A 45 5.89 -28.16 -29.50
C THR A 45 7.00 -27.36 -30.17
N VAL A 46 8.26 -27.70 -29.86
CA VAL A 46 9.43 -27.17 -30.57
C VAL A 46 9.38 -27.48 -32.07
N SER A 47 8.78 -28.61 -32.49
CA SER A 47 8.62 -28.98 -33.92
C SER A 47 7.73 -27.99 -34.67
N ASP A 48 6.63 -27.56 -34.02
CA ASP A 48 5.73 -26.54 -34.58
C ASP A 48 6.42 -25.20 -34.76
N LEU A 49 7.22 -24.82 -33.77
CA LEU A 49 8.05 -23.60 -33.82
C LEU A 49 9.09 -23.72 -34.95
N ARG A 50 9.76 -24.86 -35.09
CA ARG A 50 10.77 -25.13 -36.15
C ARG A 50 10.19 -24.89 -37.53
N THR A 51 9.04 -25.48 -37.84
CA THR A 51 8.36 -25.30 -39.11
C THR A 51 8.09 -23.84 -39.47
N ARG A 52 7.68 -23.05 -38.49
CA ARG A 52 7.47 -21.59 -38.66
C ARG A 52 8.76 -20.84 -38.91
N VAL A 53 9.81 -21.13 -38.15
CA VAL A 53 11.12 -20.51 -38.27
C VAL A 53 11.73 -20.78 -39.64
N GLU A 54 11.74 -22.03 -40.09
CA GLU A 54 12.26 -22.42 -41.39
C GLU A 54 11.54 -21.69 -42.53
N LYS A 55 10.22 -21.57 -42.45
CA LYS A 55 9.42 -20.81 -43.44
C LYS A 55 9.79 -19.34 -43.49
N VAL A 56 10.02 -18.71 -42.34
CA VAL A 56 10.42 -17.30 -42.27
C VAL A 56 11.86 -17.14 -42.77
N ALA A 57 12.79 -17.99 -42.34
CA ALA A 57 14.19 -17.96 -42.77
C ALA A 57 14.32 -18.12 -44.30
N ALA A 58 13.64 -19.07 -44.89
CA ALA A 58 13.67 -19.29 -46.35
C ALA A 58 13.17 -18.08 -47.16
N LYS A 59 12.18 -17.33 -46.63
CA LYS A 59 11.65 -16.14 -47.31
C LYS A 59 12.58 -14.92 -47.18
N ASN A 60 13.45 -14.89 -46.15
CA ASN A 60 14.34 -13.77 -45.81
C ASN A 60 15.81 -14.14 -46.01
N ASP A 61 16.11 -15.26 -46.71
CA ASP A 61 17.48 -15.65 -47.03
C ASP A 61 18.08 -14.65 -48.01
N ASN A 62 19.00 -13.86 -47.49
CA ASN A 62 19.80 -12.93 -48.29
C ASN A 62 21.29 -13.31 -48.19
N ARG A 63 21.76 -14.03 -49.21
CA ARG A 63 23.10 -14.60 -49.31
C ARG A 63 24.20 -13.56 -49.40
N THR A 64 23.86 -12.27 -49.60
CA THR A 64 24.84 -11.17 -49.63
C THR A 64 25.16 -10.63 -48.27
N LEU A 65 24.37 -10.98 -47.25
CA LEU A 65 24.52 -10.52 -45.85
C LEU A 65 25.08 -11.66 -44.99
N PRO A 66 25.76 -11.32 -43.86
CA PRO A 66 26.26 -12.34 -42.93
C PRO A 66 25.15 -13.28 -42.45
N PRO A 67 25.40 -14.60 -42.37
CA PRO A 67 24.40 -15.56 -41.92
C PRO A 67 24.01 -15.30 -40.46
N VAL A 68 22.78 -15.67 -40.12
CA VAL A 68 22.23 -15.62 -38.74
C VAL A 68 21.93 -17.03 -38.30
N GLU A 69 22.53 -17.49 -37.22
CA GLU A 69 22.20 -18.77 -36.61
C GLU A 69 20.86 -18.66 -35.86
N ILE A 70 19.92 -19.57 -36.07
CA ILE A 70 18.67 -19.61 -35.29
C ILE A 70 18.67 -20.89 -34.46
N LYS A 71 18.73 -20.71 -33.14
CA LYS A 71 18.77 -21.79 -32.15
C LYS A 71 17.42 -21.95 -31.46
N LEU A 72 16.89 -23.17 -31.45
CA LEU A 72 15.65 -23.50 -30.74
C LEU A 72 16.00 -24.27 -29.49
N VAL A 73 15.56 -23.74 -28.32
CA VAL A 73 15.81 -24.34 -27.01
C VAL A 73 14.47 -24.69 -26.38
N ARG A 74 14.31 -25.94 -25.94
CA ARG A 74 13.15 -26.38 -25.19
C ARG A 74 13.24 -25.97 -23.74
N VAL A 75 12.18 -25.37 -23.20
CA VAL A 75 11.99 -25.04 -21.78
C VAL A 75 10.72 -25.71 -21.30
N GLU A 76 10.78 -26.51 -20.25
CA GLU A 76 9.58 -27.07 -19.66
C GLU A 76 8.80 -25.98 -18.92
N LYS A 77 7.46 -26.04 -18.97
CA LYS A 77 6.61 -25.01 -18.35
C LYS A 77 6.87 -24.84 -16.85
N LYS A 78 7.19 -25.93 -16.14
CA LYS A 78 7.53 -25.90 -14.71
C LYS A 78 8.85 -25.18 -14.42
N ASP A 79 9.79 -25.15 -15.39
CA ASP A 79 11.12 -24.58 -15.26
C ASP A 79 11.19 -23.14 -15.80
N TYR A 80 10.10 -22.67 -16.40
CA TYR A 80 10.03 -21.30 -16.89
C TYR A 80 10.08 -20.30 -15.73
N ASP A 81 11.00 -19.35 -15.84
CA ASP A 81 11.17 -18.19 -14.98
C ASP A 81 11.62 -17.01 -15.83
N HIS A 82 11.14 -15.79 -15.52
CA HIS A 82 11.44 -14.62 -16.35
C HIS A 82 12.93 -14.29 -16.41
N GLY A 83 13.63 -14.30 -15.28
CA GLY A 83 15.08 -14.07 -15.21
C GLY A 83 15.85 -15.34 -15.56
N GLY A 84 15.51 -16.48 -14.94
CA GLY A 84 16.22 -17.75 -15.09
C GLY A 84 16.26 -18.27 -16.52
N THR A 85 15.17 -18.13 -17.28
CA THR A 85 15.14 -18.53 -18.70
C THR A 85 16.09 -17.69 -19.56
N ARG A 86 16.22 -16.38 -19.27
CA ARG A 86 17.17 -15.52 -19.96
C ARG A 86 18.61 -15.77 -19.54
N ASN A 87 18.86 -16.01 -18.24
CA ASN A 87 20.17 -16.41 -17.73
C ASN A 87 20.67 -17.67 -18.43
N LEU A 88 19.80 -18.70 -18.50
CA LEU A 88 20.10 -19.96 -19.21
C LEU A 88 20.48 -19.71 -20.69
N ALA A 89 19.78 -18.80 -21.36
CA ALA A 89 20.08 -18.45 -22.75
C ALA A 89 21.44 -17.75 -22.88
N VAL A 90 21.74 -16.80 -21.97
CA VAL A 90 23.01 -16.08 -21.95
C VAL A 90 24.16 -17.03 -21.64
N GLU A 91 24.05 -17.84 -20.59
CA GLU A 91 25.14 -18.69 -20.12
C GLU A 91 25.49 -19.83 -21.08
N LYS A 92 24.46 -20.51 -21.63
CA LYS A 92 24.68 -21.75 -22.40
C LYS A 92 24.67 -21.60 -23.90
N TYR A 93 24.11 -20.51 -24.43
CA TYR A 93 23.83 -20.41 -25.86
C TYR A 93 24.31 -19.11 -26.51
N SER A 94 24.73 -18.09 -25.73
CA SER A 94 25.26 -16.85 -26.22
C SER A 94 26.76 -16.75 -25.95
N ASP A 95 27.54 -16.37 -26.97
CA ASP A 95 28.98 -16.12 -26.86
C ASP A 95 29.34 -14.65 -27.19
N ALA A 96 28.36 -13.81 -27.50
CA ALA A 96 28.56 -12.44 -27.91
C ALA A 96 28.82 -11.52 -26.72
N ASP A 97 29.63 -10.45 -26.93
CA ASP A 97 29.92 -9.42 -25.94
C ASP A 97 28.70 -8.55 -25.62
N PHE A 98 27.70 -8.59 -26.49
CA PHE A 98 26.41 -7.93 -26.30
C PHE A 98 25.27 -8.89 -26.63
N PHE A 99 24.20 -8.84 -25.85
CA PHE A 99 22.99 -9.58 -26.16
C PHE A 99 21.75 -8.71 -26.01
N LEU A 100 20.74 -8.97 -26.84
CA LEU A 100 19.48 -8.26 -26.90
C LEU A 100 18.35 -9.17 -26.43
N CYS A 101 17.73 -8.85 -25.30
CA CYS A 101 16.50 -9.47 -24.87
C CYS A 101 15.31 -8.84 -25.58
N MET A 102 14.41 -9.68 -26.11
CA MET A 102 13.14 -9.24 -26.71
C MET A 102 11.99 -10.13 -26.26
N THR A 103 10.78 -9.60 -26.23
CA THR A 103 9.55 -10.42 -26.15
C THR A 103 9.07 -10.77 -27.54
N GLN A 104 8.38 -11.91 -27.70
CA GLN A 104 7.94 -12.44 -29.00
C GLN A 104 6.99 -11.51 -29.79
N ASP A 105 6.46 -10.48 -29.15
CA ASP A 105 5.49 -9.52 -29.70
C ASP A 105 6.02 -8.08 -29.83
N ALA A 106 7.29 -7.87 -29.52
CA ALA A 106 7.97 -6.59 -29.72
C ALA A 106 8.62 -6.54 -31.10
N VAL A 107 7.94 -6.01 -32.10
CA VAL A 107 8.39 -6.01 -33.50
C VAL A 107 9.17 -4.74 -33.83
N PRO A 108 10.41 -4.82 -34.37
CA PRO A 108 11.17 -3.66 -34.84
C PRO A 108 10.35 -2.78 -35.78
N ALA A 109 10.41 -1.47 -35.59
CA ALA A 109 9.72 -0.51 -36.46
C ALA A 109 10.46 -0.24 -37.77
N ASP A 110 11.78 -0.49 -37.77
CA ASP A 110 12.66 -0.33 -38.94
C ASP A 110 13.87 -1.29 -38.88
N VAL A 111 14.66 -1.29 -39.92
CA VAL A 111 15.83 -2.16 -40.08
C VAL A 111 17.10 -1.68 -39.34
N PHE A 112 17.01 -0.61 -38.58
CA PHE A 112 18.16 0.02 -37.89
C PHE A 112 18.13 -0.19 -36.37
N LEU A 113 17.20 -1.03 -35.83
CA LEU A 113 17.03 -1.20 -34.39
C LEU A 113 18.32 -1.58 -33.66
N ILE A 114 18.96 -2.67 -34.11
CA ILE A 114 20.18 -3.21 -33.48
C ILE A 114 21.34 -2.23 -33.59
N GLU A 115 21.55 -1.64 -34.76
CA GLU A 115 22.59 -0.66 -34.99
C GLU A 115 22.46 0.56 -34.06
N LYS A 116 21.21 1.08 -33.89
CA LYS A 116 20.94 2.23 -33.00
C LYS A 116 21.17 1.89 -31.54
N LEU A 117 20.80 0.69 -31.07
CA LEU A 117 21.10 0.24 -29.73
C LEU A 117 22.61 0.10 -29.48
N MET A 118 23.34 -0.51 -30.42
CA MET A 118 24.79 -0.66 -30.33
C MET A 118 25.53 0.68 -30.23
N GLN A 119 24.97 1.75 -30.83
CA GLN A 119 25.56 3.08 -30.73
C GLN A 119 25.60 3.61 -29.30
N CYS A 120 24.69 3.18 -28.41
CA CYS A 120 24.69 3.56 -27.00
C CYS A 120 25.94 3.04 -26.26
N PHE A 121 26.47 1.90 -26.66
CA PHE A 121 27.62 1.24 -26.02
C PHE A 121 29.01 1.77 -26.45
N LYS A 122 29.05 2.80 -27.26
CA LYS A 122 30.30 3.56 -27.53
C LYS A 122 30.84 4.20 -26.26
N GLU A 123 29.99 4.50 -25.30
CA GLU A 123 30.35 4.89 -23.95
C GLU A 123 30.56 3.65 -23.09
N GLU A 124 31.75 3.46 -22.54
CA GLU A 124 32.11 2.27 -21.73
C GLU A 124 31.22 2.15 -20.49
N GLN A 125 30.80 3.27 -19.91
CA GLN A 125 29.94 3.33 -18.72
C GLN A 125 28.55 2.75 -18.99
N VAL A 126 28.09 2.60 -20.24
CA VAL A 126 26.77 2.08 -20.55
C VAL A 126 26.75 0.56 -20.40
N GLY A 127 26.09 0.07 -19.34
CA GLY A 127 25.88 -1.35 -19.08
C GLY A 127 24.65 -1.93 -19.80
N ALA A 128 23.62 -1.10 -20.03
CA ALA A 128 22.40 -1.50 -20.74
C ALA A 128 21.80 -0.37 -21.57
N ALA A 129 21.11 -0.75 -22.66
CA ALA A 129 20.35 0.18 -23.50
C ALA A 129 18.98 -0.44 -23.89
N TYR A 130 17.90 0.36 -23.86
CA TYR A 130 16.58 -0.15 -24.23
C TYR A 130 15.87 0.75 -25.23
N ALA A 131 15.01 0.11 -26.05
CA ALA A 131 14.34 0.74 -27.16
C ALA A 131 13.05 1.49 -26.74
N ARG A 132 12.66 2.45 -27.57
CA ARG A 132 11.35 3.11 -27.52
C ARG A 132 10.25 2.15 -27.96
N GLN A 133 9.27 1.95 -27.09
CA GLN A 133 8.08 1.18 -27.42
C GLN A 133 6.99 2.10 -27.98
N LEU A 134 6.59 1.85 -29.20
CA LEU A 134 5.52 2.56 -29.89
C LEU A 134 4.21 1.80 -29.75
N PRO A 135 3.07 2.49 -29.55
CA PRO A 135 1.75 1.87 -29.65
C PRO A 135 1.49 1.47 -31.09
N ALA A 136 0.91 0.27 -31.29
CA ALA A 136 0.42 -0.14 -32.59
C ALA A 136 -0.82 0.69 -33.00
N GLU A 137 -1.19 0.63 -34.26
CA GLU A 137 -2.33 1.39 -34.80
C GLU A 137 -3.65 1.10 -34.07
N HIS A 138 -3.86 -0.18 -33.68
CA HIS A 138 -5.05 -0.63 -32.96
C HIS A 138 -4.98 -0.47 -31.44
N ALA A 139 -3.98 0.25 -30.91
CA ALA A 139 -3.88 0.54 -29.48
C ALA A 139 -5.05 1.44 -29.02
N ASP A 140 -5.68 1.08 -27.91
CA ASP A 140 -6.68 1.93 -27.26
C ASP A 140 -6.05 3.21 -26.71
N PHE A 141 -6.88 4.11 -26.19
CA PHE A 141 -6.40 5.39 -25.66
C PHE A 141 -5.43 5.20 -24.48
N SER A 142 -5.78 4.35 -23.53
CA SER A 142 -4.99 4.15 -22.32
C SER A 142 -3.62 3.57 -22.63
N GLU A 143 -3.54 2.55 -23.50
CA GLU A 143 -2.28 1.96 -23.92
C GLU A 143 -1.44 2.96 -24.72
N ARG A 144 -2.05 3.69 -25.65
CA ARG A 144 -1.36 4.73 -26.43
C ARG A 144 -0.78 5.82 -25.54
N PHE A 145 -1.57 6.32 -24.60
CA PHE A 145 -1.13 7.37 -23.67
C PHE A 145 -0.02 6.85 -22.76
N LEU A 146 -0.14 5.63 -22.22
CA LEU A 146 0.88 4.99 -21.38
C LEU A 146 2.22 4.84 -22.13
N ARG A 147 2.19 4.39 -23.39
CA ARG A 147 3.42 4.24 -24.19
C ARG A 147 4.09 5.58 -24.45
N LEU A 148 3.33 6.58 -24.87
CA LEU A 148 3.90 7.90 -25.16
C LEU A 148 4.45 8.59 -23.90
N HIS A 149 3.80 8.40 -22.74
CA HIS A 149 4.27 8.94 -21.46
C HIS A 149 5.56 8.26 -20.98
N ASN A 150 5.64 6.93 -21.04
CA ASN A 150 6.80 6.18 -20.54
C ASN A 150 7.97 6.11 -21.52
N TYR A 151 7.72 6.30 -22.81
CA TYR A 151 8.72 6.23 -23.88
C TYR A 151 8.71 7.51 -24.73
N PRO A 152 9.22 8.63 -24.19
CA PRO A 152 9.25 9.93 -24.88
C PRO A 152 10.06 9.89 -26.17
N ALA A 153 9.96 10.95 -26.97
CA ALA A 153 10.66 11.04 -28.27
C ALA A 153 12.16 11.30 -28.15
N GLU A 154 12.62 11.72 -26.97
CA GLU A 154 13.99 12.09 -26.69
C GLU A 154 14.73 10.97 -25.97
N SER A 155 15.97 10.71 -26.41
CA SER A 155 16.87 9.76 -25.74
C SER A 155 17.45 10.37 -24.48
N CYS A 156 17.74 9.55 -23.48
CA CYS A 156 18.44 9.98 -22.28
C CYS A 156 19.37 8.89 -21.75
N LYS A 157 20.47 9.30 -21.14
CA LYS A 157 21.31 8.47 -20.30
C LYS A 157 20.92 8.68 -18.85
N LYS A 158 20.80 7.62 -18.08
CA LYS A 158 20.41 7.61 -16.68
C LYS A 158 21.57 7.07 -15.85
N THR A 159 21.88 7.77 -14.78
CA THR A 159 22.95 7.48 -13.85
C THR A 159 22.46 7.57 -12.40
N LYS A 160 23.31 7.32 -11.44
CA LYS A 160 22.97 7.36 -10.01
C LYS A 160 22.50 8.76 -9.56
N GLU A 161 23.04 9.81 -10.17
CA GLU A 161 22.69 11.21 -9.88
C GLU A 161 21.25 11.56 -10.29
N ASP A 162 20.65 10.77 -11.18
CA ASP A 162 19.28 10.99 -11.64
C ASP A 162 18.19 10.48 -10.67
N LYS A 163 18.57 9.81 -9.57
CA LYS A 163 17.62 9.21 -8.63
C LYS A 163 16.63 10.22 -8.05
N GLU A 164 17.10 11.39 -7.63
CA GLU A 164 16.22 12.43 -7.09
C GLU A 164 15.23 12.95 -8.13
N ARG A 165 15.69 13.10 -9.37
CA ARG A 165 14.89 13.67 -10.47
C ARG A 165 13.92 12.67 -11.09
N LEU A 166 14.39 11.44 -11.34
CA LEU A 166 13.65 10.41 -12.07
C LEU A 166 12.95 9.38 -11.16
N GLY A 167 13.32 9.31 -9.88
CA GLY A 167 12.78 8.32 -8.96
C GLY A 167 12.97 6.90 -9.51
N ILE A 168 11.92 6.09 -9.45
CA ILE A 168 11.93 4.70 -9.94
C ILE A 168 12.28 4.57 -11.45
N LYS A 169 12.05 5.61 -12.24
CA LYS A 169 12.40 5.62 -13.68
C LYS A 169 13.91 5.59 -13.92
N THR A 170 14.75 5.89 -12.92
CA THR A 170 16.21 5.73 -13.01
C THR A 170 16.58 4.29 -13.31
N TYR A 171 15.92 3.33 -12.69
CA TYR A 171 16.16 1.89 -12.86
C TYR A 171 15.43 1.26 -14.05
N MET A 172 14.60 2.04 -14.74
CA MET A 172 13.75 1.51 -15.80
C MET A 172 14.58 0.98 -16.98
N ILE A 173 14.46 -0.31 -17.20
CA ILE A 173 14.81 -1.05 -18.41
C ILE A 173 13.58 -1.84 -18.81
N SER A 174 13.48 -2.31 -20.04
CA SER A 174 12.39 -3.18 -20.44
C SER A 174 12.87 -4.28 -21.38
N ASN A 175 12.84 -5.51 -20.89
CA ASN A 175 13.16 -6.72 -21.67
C ASN A 175 12.19 -7.00 -22.84
N ALA A 176 11.20 -6.11 -23.06
CA ALA A 176 10.48 -6.11 -24.34
C ALA A 176 11.44 -5.79 -25.51
N CYS A 177 12.47 -4.95 -25.30
CA CYS A 177 13.60 -4.75 -26.19
C CYS A 177 14.74 -4.02 -25.45
N ALA A 178 15.64 -4.78 -24.86
CA ALA A 178 16.77 -4.24 -24.09
C ALA A 178 18.07 -5.01 -24.40
N MET A 179 19.14 -4.28 -24.67
CA MET A 179 20.48 -4.80 -24.95
C MET A 179 21.37 -4.59 -23.73
N TYR A 180 22.24 -5.56 -23.48
CA TYR A 180 23.14 -5.59 -22.33
C TYR A 180 24.56 -5.85 -22.75
N ARG A 181 25.51 -5.22 -22.02
CA ARG A 181 26.95 -5.54 -22.12
C ARG A 181 27.22 -6.80 -21.30
N ARG A 182 27.72 -7.86 -21.95
CA ARG A 182 27.94 -9.17 -21.35
C ARG A 182 28.86 -9.13 -20.12
N SER A 183 29.97 -8.41 -20.20
CA SER A 183 30.91 -8.32 -19.09
C SER A 183 30.27 -7.75 -17.80
N ARG A 184 29.44 -6.69 -17.94
CA ARG A 184 28.74 -6.11 -16.79
C ARG A 184 27.61 -7.01 -16.28
N TYR A 185 26.95 -7.70 -17.20
CA TYR A 185 25.91 -8.66 -16.84
C TYR A 185 26.46 -9.81 -16.00
N ASP A 186 27.60 -10.39 -16.41
CA ASP A 186 28.24 -11.50 -15.70
C ASP A 186 28.81 -11.05 -14.36
N GLU A 187 29.43 -9.86 -14.29
CA GLU A 187 29.99 -9.29 -13.06
C GLU A 187 28.92 -9.04 -11.99
N LEU A 188 27.71 -8.61 -12.41
CA LEU A 188 26.60 -8.33 -11.49
C LEU A 188 25.69 -9.55 -11.25
N GLY A 189 26.07 -10.75 -11.71
CA GLY A 189 25.39 -12.01 -11.44
C GLY A 189 24.09 -12.24 -12.24
N GLY A 190 23.85 -11.48 -13.31
CA GLY A 190 22.72 -11.68 -14.20
C GLY A 190 21.36 -11.25 -13.63
N PHE A 191 20.29 -11.70 -14.27
CA PHE A 191 18.93 -11.43 -13.79
C PHE A 191 18.62 -12.25 -12.54
N VAL A 192 17.86 -11.65 -11.61
CA VAL A 192 17.31 -12.39 -10.47
C VAL A 192 16.35 -13.47 -10.95
N THR A 193 16.39 -14.60 -10.27
CA THR A 193 15.46 -15.72 -10.45
C THR A 193 14.35 -15.67 -9.42
N ASP A 194 13.32 -16.50 -9.59
CA ASP A 194 12.17 -16.58 -8.65
C ASP A 194 11.46 -15.25 -8.39
N THR A 195 11.46 -14.34 -9.35
CA THR A 195 10.63 -13.15 -9.32
C THR A 195 9.44 -13.28 -10.25
N ILE A 196 8.27 -12.79 -9.79
CA ILE A 196 7.06 -12.81 -10.60
C ILE A 196 7.08 -11.75 -11.71
N PHE A 197 7.87 -10.67 -11.51
CA PHE A 197 7.97 -9.51 -12.41
C PHE A 197 9.23 -8.68 -12.13
N ASN A 198 9.57 -7.70 -13.00
CA ASN A 198 10.62 -6.67 -12.80
C ASN A 198 12.06 -7.19 -12.74
N GLU A 199 12.40 -8.36 -13.26
CA GLU A 199 13.77 -8.86 -13.31
C GLU A 199 14.72 -7.87 -14.01
N ASP A 200 14.21 -7.18 -15.04
CA ASP A 200 14.91 -6.16 -15.80
C ASP A 200 15.17 -4.88 -14.99
N MET A 201 14.17 -4.41 -14.23
CA MET A 201 14.34 -3.21 -13.39
C MET A 201 15.23 -3.48 -12.17
N ILE A 202 15.20 -4.70 -11.62
CA ILE A 202 16.08 -5.09 -10.53
C ILE A 202 17.53 -5.12 -11.01
N PHE A 203 17.78 -5.67 -12.18
CA PHE A 203 19.09 -5.63 -12.81
C PHE A 203 19.50 -4.19 -13.18
N GLY A 204 18.56 -3.37 -13.64
CA GLY A 204 18.78 -1.94 -13.87
C GLY A 204 19.21 -1.18 -12.61
N ALA A 205 18.65 -1.54 -11.46
CA ALA A 205 19.09 -0.98 -10.19
C ALA A 205 20.52 -1.42 -9.85
N ALA A 206 20.87 -2.70 -10.06
CA ALA A 206 22.23 -3.20 -9.83
C ALA A 206 23.26 -2.45 -10.69
N LEU A 207 22.96 -2.21 -11.97
CA LEU A 207 23.81 -1.41 -12.85
C LEU A 207 24.02 0.01 -12.31
N ILE A 208 22.94 0.72 -11.98
CA ILE A 208 23.01 2.10 -11.47
C ILE A 208 23.78 2.19 -10.15
N GLU A 209 23.57 1.24 -9.23
CA GLU A 209 24.28 1.22 -7.95
C GLU A 209 25.77 0.89 -8.12
N ALA A 210 26.12 0.08 -9.09
CA ALA A 210 27.51 -0.22 -9.46
C ALA A 210 28.22 0.95 -10.18
N GLY A 211 27.52 2.06 -10.46
CA GLY A 211 28.07 3.24 -11.13
C GLY A 211 27.99 3.21 -12.65
N ASP A 212 27.30 2.21 -13.22
CA ASP A 212 27.03 2.16 -14.65
C ASP A 212 25.89 3.09 -15.05
N ALA A 213 25.73 3.28 -16.36
CA ALA A 213 24.64 4.04 -16.95
C ALA A 213 23.67 3.14 -17.73
N ILE A 214 22.40 3.55 -17.76
CA ILE A 214 21.36 2.97 -18.60
C ILE A 214 20.99 3.97 -19.69
N CYS A 215 21.06 3.56 -20.96
CA CYS A 215 20.69 4.38 -22.09
C CYS A 215 19.26 4.09 -22.56
N TYR A 216 18.38 5.09 -22.50
CA TYR A 216 17.12 5.05 -23.24
C TYR A 216 17.35 5.55 -24.66
N CYS A 217 17.21 4.69 -25.66
CA CYS A 217 17.43 5.01 -27.06
C CYS A 217 16.12 5.26 -27.80
N ALA A 218 15.64 6.51 -27.84
CA ALA A 218 14.39 6.87 -28.51
C ALA A 218 14.40 6.64 -30.03
N LYS A 219 15.60 6.59 -30.64
CA LYS A 219 15.76 6.31 -32.08
C LYS A 219 15.62 4.84 -32.43
N ALA A 220 15.96 3.94 -31.51
CA ALA A 220 15.68 2.50 -31.62
C ALA A 220 14.22 2.24 -31.24
N ARG A 221 13.41 1.73 -32.17
CA ARG A 221 11.94 1.68 -32.02
C ARG A 221 11.40 0.30 -32.27
N VAL A 222 10.45 -0.12 -31.40
CA VAL A 222 9.67 -1.34 -31.56
C VAL A 222 8.18 -1.07 -31.37
N TYR A 223 7.31 -1.75 -32.13
CA TYR A 223 5.89 -1.79 -31.85
C TYR A 223 5.62 -2.86 -30.81
N HIS A 224 5.03 -2.45 -29.66
CA HIS A 224 4.69 -3.36 -28.58
C HIS A 224 3.40 -2.86 -27.90
N THR A 225 2.33 -3.59 -28.00
CA THR A 225 0.99 -3.16 -27.58
C THR A 225 0.24 -4.28 -26.90
N HIS A 226 -0.38 -3.94 -25.78
CA HIS A 226 -1.28 -4.79 -25.02
C HIS A 226 -2.54 -4.02 -24.63
N ASN A 227 -3.66 -4.28 -25.26
CA ASN A 227 -4.96 -3.76 -24.84
C ASN A 227 -5.51 -4.65 -23.71
N TYR A 228 -5.15 -4.35 -22.48
CA TYR A 228 -5.61 -5.09 -21.31
C TYR A 228 -6.97 -4.57 -20.83
N GLY A 229 -7.97 -5.46 -20.70
CA GLY A 229 -9.20 -5.11 -19.98
C GLY A 229 -8.96 -4.93 -18.46
N LEU A 230 -9.95 -4.38 -17.77
CA LEU A 230 -9.87 -4.01 -16.34
C LEU A 230 -9.28 -5.12 -15.44
N THR A 231 -9.76 -6.36 -15.62
CA THR A 231 -9.29 -7.51 -14.84
C THR A 231 -7.81 -7.82 -15.09
N ALA A 232 -7.35 -7.76 -16.33
CA ALA A 232 -5.95 -8.01 -16.66
C ALA A 232 -5.04 -6.87 -16.17
N GLN A 233 -5.49 -5.61 -16.25
CA GLN A 233 -4.81 -4.46 -15.68
C GLN A 233 -4.64 -4.59 -14.17
N PHE A 234 -5.70 -4.99 -13.46
CA PHE A 234 -5.67 -5.25 -12.04
C PHE A 234 -4.64 -6.33 -11.69
N LYS A 235 -4.74 -7.51 -12.33
CA LYS A 235 -3.87 -8.66 -12.05
C LYS A 235 -2.40 -8.37 -12.35
N ARG A 236 -2.11 -7.69 -13.49
CA ARG A 236 -0.76 -7.27 -13.84
C ARG A 236 -0.17 -6.31 -12.83
N SER A 237 -0.96 -5.36 -12.35
CA SER A 237 -0.52 -4.40 -11.32
C SER A 237 -0.30 -5.08 -9.98
N PHE A 238 -1.11 -6.11 -9.67
CA PHE A 238 -0.89 -6.96 -8.50
C PHE A 238 0.48 -7.67 -8.58
N ASP A 239 0.77 -8.37 -9.68
CA ASP A 239 2.03 -9.10 -9.86
C ASP A 239 3.25 -8.15 -9.83
N MET A 240 3.15 -6.99 -10.46
CA MET A 240 4.20 -5.96 -10.40
C MET A 240 4.47 -5.50 -8.96
N ALA A 241 3.41 -5.28 -8.18
CA ALA A 241 3.53 -4.82 -6.80
C ALA A 241 4.05 -5.91 -5.86
N VAL A 242 3.74 -7.20 -6.12
CA VAL A 242 4.33 -8.35 -5.41
C VAL A 242 5.84 -8.33 -5.57
N SER A 243 6.35 -8.21 -6.80
CA SER A 243 7.78 -8.13 -7.06
C SER A 243 8.42 -6.91 -6.35
N GLN A 244 7.81 -5.72 -6.44
CA GLN A 244 8.31 -4.54 -5.73
C GLN A 244 8.28 -4.69 -4.21
N ARG A 245 7.37 -5.48 -3.66
CA ARG A 245 7.31 -5.77 -2.24
C ARG A 245 8.41 -6.74 -1.80
N ASP A 246 8.67 -7.77 -2.62
CA ASP A 246 9.72 -8.76 -2.33
C ASP A 246 11.13 -8.15 -2.46
N TYR A 247 11.32 -7.21 -3.37
CA TYR A 247 12.56 -6.47 -3.57
C TYR A 247 12.47 -5.03 -3.04
N ARG A 248 11.93 -4.86 -1.83
CA ARG A 248 11.77 -3.52 -1.22
C ARG A 248 13.10 -2.79 -0.99
N SER A 249 14.21 -3.51 -0.79
CA SER A 249 15.55 -2.93 -0.70
C SER A 249 15.91 -2.11 -1.95
N VAL A 250 15.46 -2.55 -3.13
CA VAL A 250 15.65 -1.85 -4.41
C VAL A 250 14.61 -0.75 -4.60
N PHE A 251 13.32 -1.06 -4.40
CA PHE A 251 12.21 -0.19 -4.77
C PHE A 251 11.72 0.71 -3.64
N GLY A 252 12.12 0.47 -2.39
CA GLY A 252 11.67 1.23 -1.23
C GLY A 252 12.28 2.64 -1.15
N GLN A 253 13.44 2.84 -1.74
CA GLN A 253 14.17 4.12 -1.75
C GLN A 253 13.62 5.12 -2.77
N VAL A 254 12.74 4.70 -3.68
CA VAL A 254 12.23 5.52 -4.78
C VAL A 254 10.71 5.49 -4.84
N SER A 255 10.07 6.67 -4.85
CA SER A 255 8.61 6.78 -4.87
C SER A 255 8.06 6.48 -6.27
N SER A 256 7.21 5.43 -6.38
CA SER A 256 6.42 5.15 -7.58
C SER A 256 5.04 5.84 -7.58
N GLU A 257 4.55 6.26 -6.42
CA GLU A 257 3.19 6.80 -6.27
C GLU A 257 3.03 8.20 -6.84
N LYS A 258 4.05 9.06 -6.67
CA LYS A 258 4.06 10.42 -7.25
C LYS A 258 3.93 10.39 -8.77
N GLU A 259 4.60 9.45 -9.41
CA GLU A 259 4.57 9.29 -10.86
C GLU A 259 3.19 8.80 -11.35
N GLY A 260 2.55 7.88 -10.62
CA GLY A 260 1.19 7.43 -10.93
C GLY A 260 0.15 8.56 -10.87
N VAL A 261 0.23 9.41 -9.86
CA VAL A 261 -0.66 10.58 -9.72
C VAL A 261 -0.46 11.58 -10.86
N ARG A 262 0.81 11.86 -11.19
CA ARG A 262 1.17 12.74 -12.31
C ARG A 262 0.63 12.20 -13.63
N PHE A 263 0.79 10.92 -13.90
CA PHE A 263 0.29 10.26 -15.10
C PHE A 263 -1.23 10.38 -15.24
N VAL A 264 -1.99 10.13 -14.17
CA VAL A 264 -3.46 10.26 -14.19
C VAL A 264 -3.89 11.71 -14.44
N LYS A 265 -3.20 12.69 -13.83
CA LYS A 265 -3.48 14.10 -14.02
C LYS A 265 -3.25 14.54 -15.46
N GLU A 266 -2.10 14.20 -16.06
CA GLU A 266 -1.77 14.54 -17.45
C GLU A 266 -2.76 13.92 -18.45
N ALA A 267 -3.16 12.65 -18.23
CA ALA A 267 -4.17 12.00 -19.08
C ALA A 267 -5.55 12.66 -18.96
N ALA A 268 -5.96 13.03 -17.74
CA ALA A 268 -7.24 13.72 -17.52
C ALA A 268 -7.26 15.11 -18.17
N GLU A 269 -6.18 15.89 -18.03
CA GLU A 269 -6.03 17.19 -18.68
C GLU A 269 -6.09 17.07 -20.20
N TYR A 270 -5.38 16.08 -20.78
CA TYR A 270 -5.43 15.79 -22.21
C TYR A 270 -6.85 15.45 -22.67
N CYS A 271 -7.53 14.49 -22.02
CA CYS A 271 -8.88 14.08 -22.38
C CYS A 271 -9.88 15.25 -22.30
N MET A 272 -9.79 16.08 -21.25
CA MET A 272 -10.63 17.25 -21.10
C MET A 272 -10.39 18.29 -22.20
N SER A 273 -9.12 18.57 -22.53
CA SER A 273 -8.75 19.51 -23.60
C SER A 273 -9.27 19.08 -24.97
N GLN A 274 -9.28 17.76 -25.22
CA GLN A 274 -9.75 17.16 -26.49
C GLN A 274 -11.23 16.77 -26.47
N ARG A 275 -11.99 17.06 -25.39
CA ARG A 275 -13.39 16.67 -25.18
C ARG A 275 -13.67 15.16 -25.31
N ARG A 276 -12.69 14.33 -24.92
CA ARG A 276 -12.74 12.85 -25.02
C ARG A 276 -13.27 12.25 -23.71
N PHE A 277 -14.50 12.57 -23.33
CA PHE A 277 -15.05 12.17 -22.01
C PHE A 277 -15.25 10.66 -21.83
N GLY A 278 -15.55 9.93 -22.93
CA GLY A 278 -15.66 8.47 -22.90
C GLY A 278 -14.31 7.80 -22.59
N ASP A 279 -13.24 8.27 -23.24
CA ASP A 279 -11.88 7.77 -22.97
C ASP A 279 -11.41 8.13 -21.57
N LEU A 280 -11.76 9.32 -21.08
CA LEU A 280 -11.48 9.75 -19.70
C LEU A 280 -12.13 8.80 -18.69
N PHE A 281 -13.41 8.47 -18.89
CA PHE A 281 -14.12 7.56 -18.00
C PHE A 281 -13.46 6.17 -17.96
N LEU A 282 -13.20 5.58 -19.12
CA LEU A 282 -12.53 4.27 -19.24
C LEU A 282 -11.13 4.30 -18.61
N PHE A 283 -10.35 5.34 -18.91
CA PHE A 283 -9.01 5.53 -18.34
C PHE A 283 -9.03 5.63 -16.82
N LEU A 284 -9.99 6.34 -16.23
CA LEU A 284 -10.14 6.42 -14.79
C LEU A 284 -10.51 5.07 -14.17
N MET A 285 -11.43 4.32 -14.78
CA MET A 285 -11.78 2.97 -14.34
C MET A 285 -10.58 2.02 -14.37
N GLU A 286 -9.77 2.07 -15.43
CA GLU A 286 -8.54 1.30 -15.53
C GLU A 286 -7.49 1.75 -14.48
N SER A 287 -7.40 3.05 -14.23
CA SER A 287 -6.48 3.59 -13.21
C SER A 287 -6.86 3.12 -11.81
N VAL A 288 -8.16 3.06 -11.52
CA VAL A 288 -8.67 2.46 -10.27
C VAL A 288 -8.33 0.98 -10.20
N ALA A 289 -8.53 0.22 -11.30
CA ALA A 289 -8.20 -1.20 -11.34
C ALA A 289 -6.69 -1.45 -11.14
N ARG A 290 -5.83 -0.67 -11.81
CA ARG A 290 -4.36 -0.71 -11.62
C ARG A 290 -3.97 -0.42 -10.19
N TYR A 291 -4.53 0.64 -9.61
CA TYR A 291 -4.23 1.02 -8.24
C TYR A 291 -4.68 -0.04 -7.23
N ALA A 292 -5.89 -0.58 -7.38
CA ALA A 292 -6.41 -1.64 -6.53
C ALA A 292 -5.53 -2.91 -6.59
N GLY A 293 -5.14 -3.33 -7.82
CA GLY A 293 -4.21 -4.44 -8.01
C GLY A 293 -2.86 -4.17 -7.35
N PHE A 294 -2.27 -3.00 -7.59
CA PHE A 294 -1.00 -2.60 -7.02
C PHE A 294 -1.04 -2.58 -5.48
N PHE A 295 -2.09 -2.03 -4.91
CA PHE A 295 -2.28 -2.00 -3.47
C PHE A 295 -2.35 -3.41 -2.87
N LEU A 296 -3.18 -4.29 -3.43
CA LEU A 296 -3.27 -5.68 -2.94
C LEU A 296 -1.96 -6.44 -3.12
N GLY A 297 -1.24 -6.21 -4.21
CA GLY A 297 0.08 -6.81 -4.46
C GLY A 297 1.13 -6.36 -3.44
N LYS A 298 1.18 -5.09 -3.05
CA LYS A 298 2.06 -4.61 -1.96
C LYS A 298 1.78 -5.29 -0.62
N HIS A 299 0.55 -5.78 -0.43
CA HIS A 299 0.10 -6.40 0.82
C HIS A 299 -0.20 -7.89 0.69
N TYR A 300 0.29 -8.55 -0.36
CA TYR A 300 -0.05 -9.94 -0.66
C TYR A 300 0.23 -10.93 0.48
N LYS A 301 1.28 -10.68 1.29
CA LYS A 301 1.64 -11.51 2.46
C LYS A 301 0.54 -11.54 3.55
N SER A 302 -0.37 -10.58 3.55
CA SER A 302 -1.51 -10.50 4.48
C SER A 302 -2.81 -11.02 3.87
N LEU A 303 -2.79 -11.51 2.62
CA LEU A 303 -3.98 -12.02 1.94
C LEU A 303 -4.06 -13.54 2.05
N PRO A 304 -5.27 -14.12 2.14
CA PRO A 304 -5.45 -15.56 2.03
C PRO A 304 -4.93 -16.07 0.68
N GLU A 305 -4.34 -17.26 0.65
CA GLU A 305 -3.77 -17.89 -0.55
C GLU A 305 -4.74 -17.90 -1.75
N LYS A 306 -6.00 -18.31 -1.51
CA LYS A 306 -7.04 -18.31 -2.55
C LYS A 306 -7.26 -16.93 -3.17
N MET A 307 -7.15 -15.87 -2.38
CA MET A 307 -7.28 -14.50 -2.85
C MET A 307 -6.06 -14.09 -3.70
N VAL A 308 -4.85 -14.43 -3.27
CA VAL A 308 -3.61 -14.20 -4.04
C VAL A 308 -3.70 -14.88 -5.40
N LEU A 309 -4.08 -16.16 -5.44
CA LEU A 309 -4.26 -16.93 -6.69
C LEU A 309 -5.33 -16.33 -7.62
N SER A 310 -6.37 -15.72 -7.07
CA SER A 310 -7.39 -15.03 -7.87
C SER A 310 -6.91 -13.68 -8.44
N CYS A 311 -5.96 -13.05 -7.78
CA CYS A 311 -5.43 -11.72 -8.13
C CYS A 311 -4.24 -11.75 -9.10
N THR A 312 -3.60 -12.90 -9.33
CA THR A 312 -2.41 -13.02 -10.19
C THR A 312 -2.73 -13.36 -11.63
N LEU A 313 -1.84 -12.99 -12.57
CA LEU A 313 -1.75 -13.55 -13.93
C LEU A 313 -0.84 -14.77 -13.98
N GLN A 314 -0.07 -15.04 -12.95
CA GLN A 314 1.00 -16.05 -12.91
C GLN A 314 0.73 -17.12 -11.82
N PRO A 315 -0.36 -17.91 -11.90
CA PRO A 315 -0.64 -18.90 -10.86
C PRO A 315 0.47 -19.93 -10.69
N ALA A 316 1.16 -20.32 -11.77
CA ALA A 316 2.28 -21.26 -11.73
C ALA A 316 3.47 -20.76 -10.87
N TYR A 317 3.69 -19.45 -10.80
CA TYR A 317 4.68 -18.87 -9.88
C TYR A 317 4.34 -19.19 -8.42
N TRP A 318 3.06 -19.07 -8.06
CA TRP A 318 2.59 -19.30 -6.69
C TRP A 318 2.54 -20.79 -6.33
N GLU A 319 2.34 -21.69 -7.29
CA GLU A 319 2.43 -23.13 -7.09
C GLU A 319 3.87 -23.55 -6.70
N LYS A 320 4.89 -22.87 -7.24
CA LYS A 320 6.30 -23.09 -6.88
C LYS A 320 6.65 -22.45 -5.53
N LYS A 321 6.07 -21.30 -5.21
CA LYS A 321 6.33 -20.54 -4.00
C LYS A 321 5.48 -21.11 -2.85
N LYS A 322 6.08 -21.97 -2.01
CA LYS A 322 5.39 -22.43 -0.81
C LYS A 322 5.04 -21.25 0.09
N PHE A 323 3.77 -21.02 0.34
CA PHE A 323 3.28 -19.96 1.23
C PHE A 323 3.80 -20.08 2.67
N SER A 324 4.25 -21.27 3.08
CA SER A 324 4.77 -21.58 4.41
C SER A 324 6.25 -21.26 4.62
N GLU A 325 7.01 -20.99 3.57
CA GLU A 325 8.42 -20.61 3.73
C GLU A 325 8.50 -19.08 3.85
N LYS A 326 8.71 -18.60 5.08
CA LYS A 326 9.29 -17.29 5.36
C LYS A 326 10.75 -17.30 4.88
N VAL A 327 10.97 -17.34 3.58
CA VAL A 327 12.31 -17.11 3.05
C VAL A 327 12.49 -15.60 3.01
N GLU A 328 13.24 -15.08 3.97
CA GLU A 328 13.96 -13.83 3.78
C GLU A 328 14.89 -14.05 2.59
N LYS A 329 14.47 -13.57 1.41
CA LYS A 329 15.36 -13.58 0.25
C LYS A 329 16.49 -12.62 0.56
N THR A 330 17.67 -13.22 0.62
CA THR A 330 18.97 -12.66 0.91
C THR A 330 19.14 -11.30 0.23
N GLU A 331 19.62 -10.37 1.00
CA GLU A 331 19.96 -9.01 0.64
C GLU A 331 20.92 -8.98 -0.56
N TYR A 332 20.41 -8.57 -1.72
CA TYR A 332 21.26 -8.02 -2.77
C TYR A 332 21.49 -6.55 -2.46
N PHE A 333 22.68 -6.27 -1.95
CA PHE A 333 23.30 -4.95 -1.82
C PHE A 333 22.42 -3.78 -1.36
N VAL A 334 22.51 -3.45 -0.11
CA VAL A 334 22.89 -2.12 0.44
C VAL A 334 23.27 -2.33 1.90
N GLN A 335 24.46 -1.93 2.30
CA GLN A 335 24.71 -1.54 3.67
C GLN A 335 23.79 -0.37 3.97
N THR A 336 22.63 -0.68 4.59
CA THR A 336 21.78 0.33 5.17
C THR A 336 22.43 0.79 6.45
N GLU A 337 22.62 2.11 6.55
CA GLU A 337 22.76 2.81 7.80
C GLU A 337 21.76 2.24 8.81
N GLN A 338 22.26 1.96 9.98
CA GLN A 338 21.53 1.42 11.12
C GLN A 338 20.31 2.29 11.39
N GLU A 339 19.09 1.76 11.16
CA GLU A 339 17.94 2.20 11.94
C GLU A 339 18.30 1.90 13.38
N GLU A 340 18.43 2.93 14.20
CA GLU A 340 18.49 2.78 15.63
C GLU A 340 17.17 2.11 16.07
N HIS A 341 17.22 0.79 16.25
CA HIS A 341 16.25 0.10 17.06
C HIS A 341 16.45 0.61 18.49
N LEU A 342 15.56 1.50 18.92
CA LEU A 342 15.36 1.73 20.33
C LEU A 342 15.16 0.36 20.97
N SER A 343 15.99 0.01 21.93
CA SER A 343 15.94 -1.29 22.61
C SER A 343 14.56 -1.48 23.26
N GLU A 344 14.03 -2.71 23.31
CA GLU A 344 12.75 -3.01 23.97
C GLU A 344 12.60 -2.38 25.36
N GLY A 345 13.68 -2.29 26.12
CA GLY A 345 13.70 -1.63 27.44
C GLY A 345 13.46 -0.12 27.44
N SER A 346 13.68 0.60 26.31
CA SER A 346 13.33 2.02 26.20
C SER A 346 11.83 2.24 25.96
N TYR A 347 11.16 1.25 25.37
CA TYR A 347 9.74 1.28 25.06
C TYR A 347 8.87 1.10 26.32
N GLU A 348 9.22 0.14 27.18
CA GLU A 348 8.55 -0.10 28.46
C GLU A 348 8.65 1.11 29.38
N ALA A 349 9.79 1.80 29.38
CA ALA A 349 9.99 3.01 30.17
C ALA A 349 9.09 4.17 29.69
N ILE A 350 8.95 4.39 28.38
CA ILE A 350 8.08 5.43 27.81
C ILE A 350 6.61 5.12 28.10
N LEU A 351 6.20 3.84 27.96
CA LEU A 351 4.84 3.42 28.25
C LEU A 351 4.51 3.56 29.74
N GLY A 352 5.46 3.26 30.64
CA GLY A 352 5.32 3.49 32.07
C GLY A 352 5.13 4.97 32.40
N GLU A 353 5.88 5.88 31.77
CA GLU A 353 5.69 7.33 31.92
C GLU A 353 4.32 7.79 31.39
N LEU A 354 3.86 7.24 30.26
CA LEU A 354 2.53 7.52 29.71
C LEU A 354 1.44 7.10 30.68
N HIS A 355 1.50 5.88 31.23
CA HIS A 355 0.54 5.36 32.21
C HIS A 355 0.47 6.24 33.47
N GLU A 356 1.60 6.79 33.95
CA GLU A 356 1.60 7.73 35.09
C GLU A 356 0.83 9.02 34.76
N ILE A 357 1.04 9.57 33.57
CA ILE A 357 0.35 10.79 33.11
C ILE A 357 -1.15 10.53 32.93
N GLU A 358 -1.51 9.41 32.32
CA GLU A 358 -2.89 8.98 32.11
C GLU A 358 -3.62 8.71 33.42
N LEU A 359 -2.93 8.10 34.40
CA LEU A 359 -3.48 7.88 35.74
C LEU A 359 -3.79 9.21 36.43
N GLY A 360 -2.91 10.20 36.28
CA GLY A 360 -3.14 11.57 36.80
C GLY A 360 -4.39 12.20 36.18
N ALA A 361 -4.52 12.11 34.89
CA ALA A 361 -5.68 12.59 34.13
C ALA A 361 -6.98 11.84 34.53
N LEU A 362 -6.89 10.53 34.70
CA LEU A 362 -8.04 9.69 35.12
C LEU A 362 -8.49 10.04 36.54
N LYS A 363 -7.58 10.29 37.47
CA LYS A 363 -7.91 10.77 38.82
C LYS A 363 -8.65 12.10 38.78
N ALA A 364 -8.18 13.05 37.95
CA ALA A 364 -8.84 14.35 37.76
C ALA A 364 -10.24 14.19 37.14
N PHE A 365 -10.42 13.30 36.16
CA PHE A 365 -11.73 12.99 35.58
C PHE A 365 -12.69 12.37 36.59
N VAL A 366 -12.23 11.40 37.38
CA VAL A 366 -13.06 10.76 38.44
C VAL A 366 -13.47 11.77 39.48
N LYS A 367 -12.56 12.69 39.91
CA LYS A 367 -12.86 13.78 40.83
C LYS A 367 -13.94 14.72 40.28
N LEU A 368 -13.86 15.07 38.99
CA LEU A 368 -14.87 15.89 38.32
C LEU A 368 -16.24 15.18 38.27
N CYS A 369 -16.27 13.92 37.88
CA CYS A 369 -17.51 13.12 37.84
C CYS A 369 -18.15 13.02 39.24
N ASN A 370 -17.37 12.80 40.29
CA ASN A 370 -17.88 12.72 41.65
C ASN A 370 -18.41 14.07 42.15
N ALA A 371 -17.75 15.19 41.83
CA ALA A 371 -18.15 16.54 42.25
C ALA A 371 -19.49 16.98 41.67
N TYR A 372 -19.82 16.51 40.44
CA TYR A 372 -21.05 16.87 39.74
C TYR A 372 -22.02 15.71 39.58
N GLU A 373 -21.79 14.58 40.29
CA GLU A 373 -22.62 13.36 40.27
C GLU A 373 -22.86 12.83 38.83
N LEU A 374 -21.81 12.90 37.99
CA LEU A 374 -21.88 12.39 36.60
C LEU A 374 -21.65 10.87 36.60
N ARG A 375 -22.51 10.17 35.88
CA ARG A 375 -22.34 8.73 35.65
C ARG A 375 -21.32 8.49 34.54
N TYR A 376 -20.41 7.55 34.76
CA TYR A 376 -19.42 7.09 33.76
C TYR A 376 -19.11 5.62 34.01
N TYR A 377 -18.56 4.98 32.99
CA TYR A 377 -18.07 3.60 33.04
C TYR A 377 -16.73 3.51 32.32
N ALA A 378 -15.76 2.84 32.93
CA ALA A 378 -14.60 2.35 32.20
C ALA A 378 -15.06 1.31 31.18
N ILE A 379 -14.52 1.36 29.97
CA ILE A 379 -14.86 0.46 28.86
C ILE A 379 -13.58 -0.03 28.16
N GLY A 380 -13.71 -0.88 27.14
CA GLY A 380 -12.59 -1.28 26.30
C GLY A 380 -11.41 -1.87 27.06
N GLY A 381 -10.20 -1.46 26.68
CA GLY A 381 -8.93 -1.85 27.29
C GLY A 381 -8.83 -1.43 28.74
N THR A 382 -9.31 -0.25 29.08
CA THR A 382 -9.31 0.28 30.46
C THR A 382 -10.07 -0.60 31.44
N LEU A 383 -11.29 -1.04 31.08
CA LEU A 383 -12.06 -1.96 31.93
C LEU A 383 -11.41 -3.35 32.00
N LEU A 384 -10.93 -3.86 30.89
CA LEU A 384 -10.23 -5.14 30.82
C LEU A 384 -8.96 -5.12 31.67
N GLY A 385 -8.24 -3.99 31.67
CA GLY A 385 -7.08 -3.73 32.52
C GLY A 385 -7.45 -3.75 34.00
N ALA A 386 -8.50 -3.02 34.41
CA ALA A 386 -9.01 -3.02 35.77
C ALA A 386 -9.35 -4.44 36.28
N VAL A 387 -10.09 -5.22 35.47
CA VAL A 387 -10.56 -6.56 35.86
C VAL A 387 -9.43 -7.59 35.89
N ARG A 388 -8.53 -7.56 34.92
CA ARG A 388 -7.51 -8.61 34.71
C ARG A 388 -6.18 -8.29 35.34
N HIS A 389 -5.75 -7.01 35.31
CA HIS A 389 -4.42 -6.56 35.74
C HIS A 389 -4.45 -5.70 37.01
N LYS A 390 -5.62 -5.22 37.41
CA LYS A 390 -5.84 -4.20 38.47
C LYS A 390 -5.16 -2.86 38.15
N GLY A 391 -4.96 -2.58 36.89
CA GLY A 391 -4.26 -1.44 36.34
C GLY A 391 -4.26 -1.46 34.83
N PHE A 392 -3.32 -0.76 34.23
CA PHE A 392 -3.14 -0.78 32.78
C PHE A 392 -2.81 -2.17 32.26
N ILE A 393 -3.26 -2.49 31.06
CA ILE A 393 -2.71 -3.60 30.30
C ILE A 393 -1.29 -3.17 29.88
N PRO A 394 -0.24 -3.99 30.12
CA PRO A 394 1.16 -3.57 29.95
C PRO A 394 1.57 -3.08 28.55
N TRP A 395 0.74 -3.27 27.54
CA TRP A 395 0.96 -2.84 26.15
C TRP A 395 -0.17 -1.97 25.60
N ASP A 396 -1.05 -1.45 26.48
CA ASP A 396 -2.13 -0.53 26.13
C ASP A 396 -1.65 0.92 26.30
N ASP A 397 -2.11 1.81 25.45
CA ASP A 397 -1.61 3.17 25.33
C ASP A 397 -2.75 4.21 25.28
N ASP A 398 -3.95 3.83 25.76
CA ASP A 398 -5.10 4.72 25.84
C ASP A 398 -6.03 4.42 27.04
N VAL A 399 -6.82 5.41 27.42
CA VAL A 399 -7.85 5.29 28.44
C VAL A 399 -9.21 5.67 27.85
N ASP A 400 -10.14 4.71 27.89
CA ASP A 400 -11.49 4.87 27.40
C ASP A 400 -12.53 4.88 28.50
N VAL A 401 -13.40 5.89 28.52
CA VAL A 401 -14.58 5.95 29.40
C VAL A 401 -15.83 6.24 28.57
N ALA A 402 -16.94 5.59 28.94
CA ALA A 402 -18.25 5.89 28.39
C ALA A 402 -19.12 6.65 29.40
N MET A 403 -19.91 7.59 28.90
CA MET A 403 -20.89 8.30 29.72
C MET A 403 -22.29 8.18 29.11
N PRO A 404 -23.34 7.87 29.91
CA PRO A 404 -24.70 7.98 29.43
C PRO A 404 -24.92 9.33 28.75
N ARG A 405 -25.72 9.37 27.67
CA ARG A 405 -25.89 10.59 26.85
C ARG A 405 -26.24 11.83 27.69
N ALA A 406 -27.13 11.72 28.65
CA ALA A 406 -27.54 12.84 29.50
C ALA A 406 -26.36 13.39 30.34
N ASP A 407 -25.51 12.50 30.88
CA ASP A 407 -24.34 12.91 31.65
C ASP A 407 -23.23 13.47 30.76
N TYR A 408 -23.06 12.91 29.58
CA TYR A 408 -22.15 13.47 28.58
C TYR A 408 -22.52 14.90 28.18
N ASP A 409 -23.80 15.14 27.87
CA ASP A 409 -24.29 16.47 27.49
C ASP A 409 -24.14 17.45 28.67
N ARG A 410 -24.41 17.01 29.92
CA ARG A 410 -24.17 17.78 31.13
C ARG A 410 -22.68 18.10 31.33
N LEU A 411 -21.78 17.15 31.06
CA LEU A 411 -20.33 17.40 31.06
C LEU A 411 -19.96 18.52 30.07
N ILE A 412 -20.50 18.47 28.85
CA ILE A 412 -20.23 19.51 27.84
C ILE A 412 -20.71 20.89 28.31
N GLU A 413 -21.86 20.97 29.00
CA GLU A 413 -22.33 22.25 29.58
C GLU A 413 -21.41 22.75 30.73
N LEU A 414 -20.89 21.85 31.56
CA LEU A 414 -19.91 22.20 32.59
C LEU A 414 -18.59 22.69 31.96
N VAL A 415 -18.18 22.15 30.85
CA VAL A 415 -17.01 22.64 30.10
C VAL A 415 -17.27 24.03 29.50
N LYS A 416 -18.46 24.26 28.90
CA LYS A 416 -18.84 25.57 28.35
C LYS A 416 -18.94 26.67 29.39
N SER A 417 -19.45 26.37 30.56
CA SER A 417 -19.58 27.34 31.68
C SER A 417 -18.28 27.62 32.40
N GLY A 418 -17.23 26.81 32.20
CA GLY A 418 -15.98 26.88 32.93
C GLY A 418 -15.97 26.12 34.28
N ALA A 419 -17.11 25.60 34.72
CA ALA A 419 -17.22 24.90 36.01
C ALA A 419 -16.37 23.62 36.07
N ALA A 420 -16.22 22.92 34.94
CA ALA A 420 -15.31 21.78 34.86
C ALA A 420 -13.85 22.19 35.10
N GLN A 421 -13.42 23.38 34.66
CA GLN A 421 -12.05 23.86 34.80
C GLN A 421 -11.69 24.19 36.26
N GLU A 422 -12.67 24.57 37.07
CA GLU A 422 -12.44 24.81 38.52
C GLU A 422 -11.98 23.54 39.25
N ILE A 423 -12.48 22.36 38.80
CA ILE A 423 -12.08 21.06 39.38
C ILE A 423 -10.79 20.53 38.74
N LEU A 424 -10.64 20.72 37.41
CA LEU A 424 -9.49 20.20 36.66
C LEU A 424 -8.21 21.01 36.89
N GLY A 425 -8.33 22.25 37.41
CA GLY A 425 -7.21 23.15 37.60
C GLY A 425 -6.57 23.63 36.30
N GLU A 426 -5.31 24.00 36.35
CA GLU A 426 -4.55 24.42 35.16
C GLU A 426 -3.90 23.22 34.42
N GLU A 427 -3.83 22.07 35.07
CA GLU A 427 -3.09 20.91 34.56
C GLU A 427 -3.86 20.13 33.47
N TYR A 428 -5.20 20.13 33.53
CA TYR A 428 -6.03 19.35 32.62
C TYR A 428 -7.12 20.21 31.97
N ARG A 429 -7.51 19.83 30.76
CA ARG A 429 -8.64 20.43 30.02
C ARG A 429 -9.44 19.36 29.30
N ILE A 430 -10.74 19.62 29.11
CA ILE A 430 -11.61 18.83 28.26
C ILE A 430 -11.91 19.60 27.00
N GLY A 431 -11.54 19.01 25.85
CA GLY A 431 -11.85 19.52 24.52
C GLY A 431 -13.04 18.78 23.89
N SER A 432 -13.86 19.50 23.14
CA SER A 432 -15.00 18.96 22.41
C SER A 432 -15.27 19.81 21.18
N TRP A 433 -15.82 19.21 20.12
CA TRP A 433 -16.23 19.94 18.91
C TRP A 433 -17.34 20.98 19.19
N GLN A 434 -18.09 20.83 20.27
CA GLN A 434 -19.13 21.77 20.69
C GLN A 434 -18.55 23.01 21.38
N THR A 435 -17.36 22.92 21.96
CA THR A 435 -16.69 23.98 22.73
C THR A 435 -15.54 24.63 21.97
N ASP A 436 -14.86 23.89 21.07
CA ASP A 436 -13.71 24.36 20.31
C ASP A 436 -13.90 24.14 18.81
N LYS A 437 -13.67 25.21 18.01
CA LYS A 437 -13.79 25.17 16.54
C LYS A 437 -12.67 24.38 15.86
N GLU A 438 -11.52 24.31 16.46
CA GLU A 438 -10.35 23.60 15.94
C GLU A 438 -10.34 22.10 16.33
N PHE A 439 -11.23 21.71 17.25
CA PHE A 439 -11.29 20.35 17.76
C PHE A 439 -11.79 19.35 16.71
N LYS A 440 -11.00 18.30 16.45
CA LYS A 440 -11.20 17.36 15.32
C LYS A 440 -11.68 15.97 15.72
N SER A 441 -12.28 15.82 16.90
CA SER A 441 -12.95 14.58 17.33
C SER A 441 -14.44 14.82 17.55
N TYR A 442 -15.27 13.81 17.30
CA TYR A 442 -16.70 13.90 17.59
C TYR A 442 -16.97 13.82 19.10
N PHE A 443 -16.29 12.95 19.84
CA PHE A 443 -16.42 12.81 21.28
C PHE A 443 -15.39 13.68 22.03
N ALA A 444 -15.69 13.98 23.27
CA ALA A 444 -14.81 14.80 24.12
C ALA A 444 -13.54 14.03 24.50
N LYS A 445 -12.47 14.79 24.73
CA LYS A 445 -11.20 14.25 25.19
C LYS A 445 -10.66 15.09 26.33
N LEU A 446 -10.11 14.43 27.35
CA LEU A 446 -9.36 15.10 28.39
C LEU A 446 -7.87 15.06 28.04
N TYR A 447 -7.17 16.16 28.23
CA TYR A 447 -5.74 16.28 27.93
C TYR A 447 -5.00 17.08 29.00
N ALA A 448 -3.72 16.75 29.17
CA ALA A 448 -2.81 17.52 30.00
C ALA A 448 -2.30 18.76 29.25
N THR A 449 -2.28 19.92 29.88
CA THR A 449 -1.91 21.21 29.26
C THR A 449 -0.41 21.36 29.03
N LYS A 450 0.41 20.61 29.80
CA LYS A 450 1.89 20.71 29.80
C LYS A 450 2.57 19.49 29.18
N VAL A 451 1.81 18.62 28.49
CA VAL A 451 2.35 17.41 27.89
C VAL A 451 1.88 17.31 26.45
N GLU A 452 2.81 17.06 25.53
CA GLU A 452 2.51 16.67 24.15
C GLU A 452 2.99 15.25 23.90
N ILE A 453 2.13 14.45 23.29
CA ILE A 453 2.43 13.09 22.85
C ILE A 453 2.55 13.12 21.33
N GLU A 454 3.65 12.62 20.78
CA GLU A 454 3.84 12.48 19.34
C GLU A 454 3.28 11.13 18.86
N GLU A 455 2.30 11.19 17.98
CA GLU A 455 1.77 10.01 17.28
C GLU A 455 2.38 9.93 15.88
N GLN A 456 3.07 8.84 15.60
CA GLN A 456 3.57 8.58 14.24
C GLN A 456 2.42 8.11 13.33
N LEU A 457 2.15 8.87 12.29
CA LEU A 457 1.17 8.57 11.26
C LEU A 457 1.83 7.89 10.06
N LEU A 458 1.02 7.40 9.12
CA LEU A 458 1.53 6.96 7.82
C LEU A 458 2.29 8.09 7.12
N GLU A 459 3.33 7.72 6.33
CA GLU A 459 4.17 8.64 5.54
C GLU A 459 5.16 9.49 6.39
N ASP A 460 5.68 8.93 7.48
CA ASP A 460 6.63 9.59 8.42
C ASP A 460 6.15 10.95 8.95
N THR A 461 4.83 11.13 8.99
CA THR A 461 4.22 12.33 9.52
C THR A 461 3.94 12.14 11.00
N THR A 462 4.48 12.99 11.86
CA THR A 462 4.16 13.04 13.29
C THR A 462 3.09 14.10 13.56
N VAL A 463 2.18 13.79 14.47
CA VAL A 463 1.18 14.74 14.99
C VAL A 463 1.32 14.80 16.49
N ARG A 464 1.42 16.01 17.02
CA ARG A 464 1.46 16.25 18.48
C ARG A 464 0.06 16.33 19.03
N LYS A 465 -0.17 15.64 20.14
CA LYS A 465 -1.44 15.61 20.86
C LYS A 465 -1.18 15.64 22.37
N GLY A 466 -2.02 16.35 23.08
CA GLY A 466 -2.07 16.25 24.53
C GLY A 466 -3.19 15.35 25.06
N TYR A 467 -3.88 14.59 24.21
CA TYR A 467 -5.08 13.82 24.61
C TYR A 467 -4.69 12.53 25.32
N LEU A 468 -5.30 12.31 26.48
CA LEU A 468 -4.99 11.18 27.37
C LEU A 468 -6.20 10.28 27.63
N ILE A 469 -7.44 10.83 27.64
CA ILE A 469 -8.65 10.06 27.93
C ILE A 469 -9.69 10.36 26.87
N ASP A 470 -10.23 9.31 26.29
CA ASP A 470 -11.36 9.35 25.35
C ASP A 470 -12.67 9.24 26.17
N ILE A 471 -13.49 10.31 26.11
CA ILE A 471 -14.79 10.38 26.80
C ILE A 471 -15.88 10.20 25.75
N ILE A 472 -16.45 9.03 25.70
CA ILE A 472 -17.33 8.59 24.63
C ILE A 472 -18.79 8.59 25.09
N PRO A 473 -19.74 9.23 24.38
CA PRO A 473 -21.14 9.12 24.74
C PRO A 473 -21.67 7.69 24.52
N LEU A 474 -22.42 7.19 25.49
CA LEU A 474 -23.16 5.93 25.43
C LEU A 474 -24.58 6.24 24.96
N ASP A 475 -24.86 5.91 23.72
CA ASP A 475 -26.11 6.22 23.03
C ASP A 475 -27.05 5.03 22.96
N GLY A 476 -28.35 5.26 23.05
CA GLY A 476 -29.37 4.26 22.76
C GLY A 476 -29.34 3.85 21.28
N THR A 477 -29.82 2.66 20.99
CA THR A 477 -29.95 2.14 19.62
C THR A 477 -31.33 1.52 19.40
N PRO A 478 -31.81 1.43 18.15
CA PRO A 478 -33.10 0.78 17.86
C PRO A 478 -33.20 -0.64 18.41
N ASP A 479 -34.30 -1.00 18.98
CA ASP A 479 -34.53 -2.33 19.58
C ASP A 479 -34.72 -3.40 18.51
N ASP A 480 -35.35 -3.08 17.38
CA ASP A 480 -35.44 -3.99 16.22
C ASP A 480 -34.05 -4.25 15.59
N GLU A 481 -33.71 -5.52 15.40
CA GLU A 481 -32.40 -5.94 14.92
C GLU A 481 -32.09 -5.40 13.51
N THR A 482 -33.08 -5.36 12.62
CA THR A 482 -32.90 -4.87 11.25
C THR A 482 -32.70 -3.37 11.26
N ALA A 483 -33.53 -2.64 12.02
CA ALA A 483 -33.37 -1.19 12.20
C ALA A 483 -32.01 -0.86 12.83
N ARG A 484 -31.54 -1.65 13.81
CA ARG A 484 -30.24 -1.49 14.45
C ARG A 484 -29.08 -1.69 13.48
N LYS A 485 -29.13 -2.69 12.59
CA LYS A 485 -28.14 -2.89 11.53
C LYS A 485 -28.08 -1.70 10.55
N VAL A 486 -29.24 -1.18 10.15
CA VAL A 486 -29.32 -0.01 9.27
C VAL A 486 -28.80 1.24 9.98
N TYR A 487 -29.13 1.40 11.25
CA TYR A 487 -28.65 2.49 12.10
C TYR A 487 -27.12 2.46 12.24
N TYR A 488 -26.55 1.29 12.54
CA TYR A 488 -25.11 1.08 12.59
C TYR A 488 -24.43 1.41 11.25
N ALA A 489 -24.99 0.96 10.14
CA ALA A 489 -24.45 1.28 8.81
C ALA A 489 -24.43 2.78 8.53
N LYS A 490 -25.49 3.52 8.92
CA LYS A 490 -25.54 4.99 8.83
C LYS A 490 -24.46 5.65 9.70
N ALA A 491 -24.29 5.18 10.93
CA ALA A 491 -23.25 5.67 11.84
C ALA A 491 -21.85 5.47 11.25
N MET A 492 -21.57 4.27 10.71
CA MET A 492 -20.29 3.99 10.06
C MET A 492 -20.06 4.83 8.81
N GLY A 493 -21.09 5.09 8.01
CA GLY A 493 -21.00 6.01 6.87
C GLY A 493 -20.63 7.44 7.28
N LEU A 494 -21.23 7.96 8.35
CA LEU A 494 -20.90 9.29 8.88
C LEU A 494 -19.47 9.32 9.47
N ARG A 495 -19.05 8.28 10.19
CA ARG A 495 -17.67 8.14 10.68
C ARG A 495 -16.65 8.12 9.54
N PHE A 496 -16.96 7.42 8.46
CA PHE A 496 -16.12 7.43 7.25
C PHE A 496 -16.00 8.84 6.66
N LEU A 497 -17.11 9.60 6.60
CA LEU A 497 -17.10 11.01 6.17
C LEU A 497 -16.25 11.89 7.10
N CYS A 498 -16.29 11.68 8.42
CA CYS A 498 -15.41 12.38 9.37
C CYS A 498 -13.94 12.09 9.08
N GLY A 499 -13.58 10.83 8.85
CA GLY A 499 -12.23 10.43 8.47
C GLY A 499 -11.77 11.08 7.16
N THR A 500 -12.69 11.15 6.19
CA THR A 500 -12.47 11.80 4.90
C THR A 500 -12.23 13.32 5.07
N ALA A 501 -13.03 14.00 5.87
CA ALA A 501 -12.90 15.43 6.13
C ALA A 501 -11.57 15.81 6.82
N ASN A 502 -11.09 14.95 7.70
CA ASN A 502 -9.87 15.16 8.48
C ASN A 502 -8.60 14.54 7.86
N VAL A 503 -8.66 14.02 6.62
CA VAL A 503 -7.54 13.29 5.99
C VAL A 503 -6.27 14.12 5.79
N ASN A 504 -6.38 15.45 5.76
CA ASN A 504 -5.25 16.36 5.65
C ASN A 504 -4.39 16.44 6.91
N THR A 505 -4.91 16.02 8.08
CA THR A 505 -4.15 15.98 9.34
C THR A 505 -3.33 14.73 9.50
N GLY A 506 -3.52 13.75 8.61
CA GLY A 506 -2.81 12.48 8.57
C GLY A 506 -3.77 11.28 8.51
N ILE A 507 -3.23 10.14 8.14
CA ILE A 507 -3.97 8.88 8.06
C ILE A 507 -3.41 7.95 9.13
N ARG A 508 -4.23 7.53 10.09
CA ARG A 508 -3.80 6.66 11.18
C ARG A 508 -3.43 5.27 10.68
N THR A 509 -2.38 4.70 11.23
CA THR A 509 -1.91 3.34 10.93
C THR A 509 -2.89 2.25 11.37
N SER A 510 -3.68 2.52 12.42
CA SER A 510 -4.70 1.62 12.97
C SER A 510 -5.91 1.37 12.03
N ARG A 511 -6.11 2.20 11.00
CA ARG A 511 -7.20 2.00 10.04
C ARG A 511 -6.95 0.80 9.14
N SER A 512 -8.03 0.17 8.67
CA SER A 512 -7.93 -0.90 7.69
C SER A 512 -7.22 -0.41 6.41
N LYS A 513 -6.48 -1.29 5.76
CA LYS A 513 -5.67 -0.93 4.57
C LYS A 513 -6.50 -0.36 3.42
N TRP A 514 -7.75 -0.81 3.25
CA TRP A 514 -8.65 -0.25 2.23
C TRP A 514 -9.10 1.17 2.57
N GLU A 515 -9.40 1.47 3.85
CA GLU A 515 -9.73 2.83 4.30
C GLU A 515 -8.55 3.78 4.11
N GLN A 516 -7.34 3.37 4.50
CA GLN A 516 -6.12 4.14 4.27
C GLN A 516 -5.97 4.49 2.78
N THR A 517 -6.26 3.52 1.90
CA THR A 517 -6.18 3.71 0.45
C THR A 517 -7.20 4.71 -0.06
N VAL A 518 -8.46 4.57 0.33
CA VAL A 518 -9.51 5.50 -0.06
C VAL A 518 -9.18 6.92 0.46
N LEU A 519 -8.71 7.03 1.70
CA LEU A 519 -8.33 8.30 2.29
C LEU A 519 -7.12 8.95 1.57
N ARG A 520 -6.15 8.17 1.10
CA ARG A 520 -5.05 8.69 0.25
C ARG A 520 -5.57 9.27 -1.06
N VAL A 521 -6.50 8.57 -1.72
CA VAL A 521 -7.15 9.09 -2.95
C VAL A 521 -7.91 10.37 -2.67
N VAL A 522 -8.72 10.40 -1.60
CA VAL A 522 -9.45 11.59 -1.16
C VAL A 522 -8.51 12.76 -0.88
N ARG A 523 -7.37 12.50 -0.22
CA ARG A 523 -6.33 13.50 0.07
C ARG A 523 -5.67 14.01 -1.20
N ALA A 524 -5.28 13.10 -2.11
CA ALA A 524 -4.65 13.44 -3.39
C ALA A 524 -5.56 14.28 -4.28
N LEU A 525 -6.85 13.92 -4.35
CA LEU A 525 -7.87 14.67 -5.11
C LEU A 525 -8.42 15.88 -4.35
N ARG A 526 -7.96 16.14 -3.13
CA ARG A 526 -8.41 17.24 -2.24
C ARG A 526 -9.92 17.26 -1.99
N LEU A 527 -10.60 16.11 -2.07
CA LEU A 527 -12.05 16.00 -1.89
C LEU A 527 -12.50 16.39 -0.48
N TYR A 528 -11.62 16.29 0.52
CA TYR A 528 -11.88 16.72 1.89
C TYR A 528 -12.27 18.21 2.00
N ARG A 529 -11.88 19.06 1.03
CA ARG A 529 -12.22 20.49 1.01
C ARG A 529 -13.72 20.76 0.78
N PHE A 530 -14.43 19.78 0.23
CA PHE A 530 -15.88 19.89 0.00
C PHE A 530 -16.71 19.35 1.18
N ILE A 531 -16.06 18.80 2.22
CA ILE A 531 -16.71 18.20 3.37
C ILE A 531 -16.50 19.09 4.59
N ASP A 532 -17.60 19.71 5.06
CA ASP A 532 -17.62 20.42 6.32
C ASP A 532 -17.77 19.42 7.46
N VAL A 533 -16.67 19.14 8.18
CA VAL A 533 -16.62 18.16 9.27
C VAL A 533 -17.60 18.50 10.39
N ARG A 534 -17.84 19.76 10.68
CA ARG A 534 -18.78 20.17 11.74
C ARG A 534 -20.22 19.85 11.37
N LYS A 535 -20.60 20.00 10.11
CA LYS A 535 -21.91 19.54 9.63
C LYS A 535 -22.05 18.02 9.71
N VAL A 536 -20.95 17.29 9.53
CA VAL A 536 -20.96 15.83 9.72
C VAL A 536 -21.14 15.50 11.21
N TYR A 537 -20.42 16.16 12.13
CA TYR A 537 -20.60 15.99 13.56
C TYR A 537 -22.03 16.32 14.02
N GLN A 538 -22.62 17.41 13.52
CA GLN A 538 -24.01 17.74 13.81
C GLN A 538 -25.01 16.68 13.29
N ARG A 539 -24.72 16.03 12.15
CA ARG A 539 -25.55 14.93 11.64
C ARG A 539 -25.40 13.67 12.48
N MET A 540 -24.17 13.38 12.94
CA MET A 540 -23.92 12.27 13.87
C MET A 540 -24.67 12.49 15.18
N ASP A 541 -24.54 13.67 15.74
CA ASP A 541 -25.18 14.03 17.01
C ASP A 541 -26.70 13.90 16.90
N ARG A 542 -27.32 14.43 15.84
CA ARG A 542 -28.76 14.25 15.57
C ARG A 542 -29.17 12.78 15.40
N LEU A 543 -28.33 11.98 14.75
CA LEU A 543 -28.60 10.56 14.57
C LEU A 543 -28.58 9.83 15.91
N PHE A 544 -27.60 10.11 16.76
CA PHE A 544 -27.37 9.41 18.01
C PHE A 544 -28.33 9.90 19.12
N ALA A 545 -28.53 11.19 19.27
CA ALA A 545 -29.45 11.78 20.23
C ALA A 545 -30.94 11.55 19.90
N ALA A 546 -31.26 11.12 18.67
CA ALA A 546 -32.64 10.79 18.30
C ALA A 546 -33.16 9.49 18.92
N GLN A 547 -32.29 8.66 19.47
CA GLN A 547 -32.65 7.44 20.17
C GLN A 547 -32.77 7.71 21.66
N ASP A 548 -33.84 7.23 22.27
CA ASP A 548 -34.00 7.35 23.72
C ASP A 548 -32.98 6.47 24.44
N SER A 549 -31.90 7.11 24.91
CA SER A 549 -30.79 6.40 25.55
C SER A 549 -31.19 5.81 26.93
N GLU A 550 -32.21 6.34 27.57
CA GLU A 550 -32.64 5.88 28.91
C GLU A 550 -33.61 4.72 28.85
N HIS A 551 -34.38 4.55 27.78
CA HIS A 551 -35.39 3.48 27.67
C HIS A 551 -35.07 2.42 26.59
N ALA A 552 -34.10 2.67 25.69
CA ALA A 552 -33.70 1.68 24.69
C ALA A 552 -33.19 0.37 25.35
N GLU A 553 -33.51 -0.78 24.77
CA GLU A 553 -33.03 -2.08 25.26
C GLU A 553 -31.52 -2.28 25.00
N HIS A 554 -30.96 -1.54 24.05
CA HIS A 554 -29.56 -1.64 23.65
C HIS A 554 -28.90 -0.26 23.65
N ALA A 555 -27.64 -0.25 24.02
CA ALA A 555 -26.79 0.94 24.02
C ALA A 555 -25.41 0.64 23.40
N GLY A 556 -24.74 1.67 22.92
CA GLY A 556 -23.39 1.50 22.33
C GLY A 556 -22.60 2.79 22.24
N THR A 557 -21.29 2.66 22.26
CA THR A 557 -20.32 3.74 22.04
C THR A 557 -20.06 3.93 20.55
N LEU A 558 -21.10 4.24 19.77
CA LEU A 558 -21.11 4.22 18.31
C LEU A 558 -20.05 5.08 17.63
N THR A 559 -19.54 6.09 18.31
CA THR A 559 -18.48 6.97 17.80
C THR A 559 -17.10 6.34 17.91
N GLY A 560 -16.87 5.48 18.88
CA GLY A 560 -15.68 4.67 19.09
C GLY A 560 -15.77 3.26 18.48
N ALA A 561 -16.99 2.73 18.26
CA ALA A 561 -17.23 1.34 17.87
C ALA A 561 -16.53 0.92 16.57
N TYR A 562 -15.81 -0.20 16.60
CA TYR A 562 -15.18 -0.81 15.42
C TYR A 562 -16.02 -1.91 14.79
N ASN A 563 -16.99 -2.47 15.55
CA ASN A 563 -17.92 -3.46 15.04
C ASN A 563 -19.28 -3.37 15.73
N ILE A 564 -20.30 -4.02 15.14
CA ILE A 564 -21.67 -4.01 15.66
C ILE A 564 -21.81 -4.68 17.04
N ARG A 565 -20.84 -5.52 17.46
CA ARG A 565 -20.85 -6.18 18.78
C ARG A 565 -20.67 -5.18 19.93
N GLU A 566 -20.20 -3.97 19.66
CA GLU A 566 -20.09 -2.92 20.65
C GLU A 566 -21.43 -2.23 20.96
N ILE A 567 -22.50 -2.64 20.28
CA ILE A 567 -23.88 -2.39 20.71
C ILE A 567 -24.28 -3.54 21.63
N VAL A 568 -24.47 -3.24 22.88
CA VAL A 568 -24.69 -4.22 23.94
C VAL A 568 -26.07 -4.03 24.58
N PRO A 569 -26.66 -5.06 25.25
CA PRO A 569 -27.84 -4.88 26.07
C PRO A 569 -27.60 -3.81 27.14
N ARG A 570 -28.50 -2.79 27.20
CA ARG A 570 -28.38 -1.67 28.16
C ARG A 570 -28.36 -2.16 29.62
N LYS A 571 -29.05 -3.27 29.91
CA LYS A 571 -29.04 -3.90 31.23
C LYS A 571 -27.65 -4.21 31.79
N TYR A 572 -26.59 -4.25 30.94
CA TYR A 572 -25.21 -4.39 31.43
C TYR A 572 -24.79 -3.20 32.27
N PHE A 573 -25.37 -2.03 32.04
CA PHE A 573 -25.12 -0.79 32.77
C PHE A 573 -26.16 -0.47 33.84
N GLY A 574 -27.09 -1.42 34.18
CA GLY A 574 -28.23 -1.20 35.03
C GLY A 574 -29.46 -0.63 34.30
N GLU A 575 -30.62 -0.61 34.96
CA GLU A 575 -31.88 -0.18 34.32
C GLU A 575 -31.88 1.30 33.93
N ASN A 576 -31.28 2.16 34.76
CA ASN A 576 -31.22 3.63 34.58
C ASN A 576 -29.81 4.17 34.59
N TYR A 577 -28.80 3.36 34.25
CA TYR A 577 -27.39 3.71 34.37
C TYR A 577 -26.95 4.13 35.80
N ASP A 578 -27.68 3.74 36.81
CA ASP A 578 -27.46 4.06 38.23
C ASP A 578 -26.73 2.94 39.00
N GLU A 579 -26.58 1.79 38.35
CA GLU A 579 -25.92 0.63 38.92
C GLU A 579 -24.55 0.42 38.23
N TYR A 580 -23.54 0.12 39.02
CA TYR A 580 -22.17 -0.09 38.53
C TYR A 580 -21.44 -1.11 39.41
N SER A 581 -20.42 -1.74 38.84
CA SER A 581 -19.39 -2.49 39.57
C SER A 581 -18.22 -1.56 39.88
N LEU A 582 -17.48 -1.88 40.94
CA LEU A 582 -16.26 -1.14 41.30
C LEU A 582 -15.04 -2.04 41.12
N TRP A 583 -14.04 -1.55 40.42
CA TRP A 583 -12.82 -2.27 40.13
C TRP A 583 -11.60 -1.45 40.53
N GLU A 584 -10.63 -2.13 41.12
CA GLU A 584 -9.32 -1.53 41.44
C GLU A 584 -8.55 -1.28 40.14
N PHE A 585 -7.97 -0.07 39.99
CA PHE A 585 -7.14 0.32 38.88
C PHE A 585 -6.04 1.27 39.37
N GLU A 586 -4.79 0.81 39.43
CA GLU A 586 -3.63 1.59 39.90
C GLU A 586 -3.92 2.34 41.23
N GLY A 587 -4.54 1.65 42.18
CA GLY A 587 -4.85 2.19 43.50
C GLY A 587 -6.04 3.13 43.58
N ILE A 588 -6.83 3.32 42.53
CA ILE A 588 -8.12 4.00 42.56
C ILE A 588 -9.26 3.00 42.25
N LEU A 589 -10.50 3.39 42.53
CA LEU A 589 -11.68 2.62 42.17
C LEU A 589 -12.35 3.23 40.95
N LEU A 590 -12.47 2.45 39.88
CA LEU A 590 -13.21 2.81 38.68
C LEU A 590 -14.59 2.15 38.63
N ARG A 591 -15.56 2.90 38.09
CA ARG A 591 -16.89 2.37 37.81
C ARG A 591 -16.85 1.56 36.51
N GLY A 592 -17.24 0.29 36.55
CA GLY A 592 -17.50 -0.56 35.41
C GLY A 592 -18.98 -0.85 35.22
N PRO A 593 -19.43 -1.43 34.11
CA PRO A 593 -20.77 -1.91 33.93
C PRO A 593 -21.22 -2.80 35.11
N LYS A 594 -22.51 -2.75 35.47
CA LYS A 594 -23.10 -3.62 36.52
C LYS A 594 -22.79 -5.09 36.25
N LEU A 595 -23.10 -5.56 35.03
CA LEU A 595 -22.82 -6.92 34.58
C LEU A 595 -21.48 -6.92 33.81
N CYS A 596 -20.40 -6.69 34.52
CA CYS A 596 -19.06 -6.48 33.94
C CYS A 596 -18.54 -7.75 33.21
N GLU A 597 -18.75 -8.93 33.78
CA GLU A 597 -18.28 -10.19 33.17
C GLU A 597 -19.02 -10.49 31.85
N GLU A 598 -20.32 -10.27 31.81
CA GLU A 598 -21.15 -10.42 30.60
C GLU A 598 -20.74 -9.39 29.54
N TYR A 599 -20.50 -8.15 29.95
CA TYR A 599 -20.03 -7.10 29.05
C TYR A 599 -18.68 -7.48 28.42
N LEU A 600 -17.68 -7.84 29.22
CA LEU A 600 -16.35 -8.22 28.72
C LEU A 600 -16.40 -9.48 27.85
N THR A 601 -17.20 -10.47 28.24
CA THR A 601 -17.41 -11.68 27.43
C THR A 601 -18.06 -11.36 26.09
N HIS A 602 -19.03 -10.43 26.07
CA HIS A 602 -19.69 -10.01 24.83
C HIS A 602 -18.72 -9.30 23.87
N ILE A 603 -17.87 -8.41 24.40
CA ILE A 603 -16.93 -7.63 23.59
C ILE A 603 -15.71 -8.46 23.15
N PHE A 604 -15.07 -9.14 24.09
CA PHE A 604 -13.76 -9.79 23.90
C PHE A 604 -13.81 -11.32 23.81
N GLY A 605 -14.97 -11.94 24.10
CA GLY A 605 -15.06 -13.41 24.20
C GLY A 605 -14.42 -13.91 25.49
N ASP A 606 -13.48 -14.86 25.37
CA ASP A 606 -12.72 -15.35 26.53
C ASP A 606 -11.64 -14.34 26.96
N TYR A 607 -12.08 -13.25 27.58
CA TYR A 607 -11.23 -12.12 27.98
C TYR A 607 -10.20 -12.46 29.07
N ARG A 608 -10.38 -13.58 29.79
CA ARG A 608 -9.42 -14.04 30.82
C ARG A 608 -8.15 -14.61 30.21
N LYS A 609 -8.25 -15.08 28.97
CA LYS A 609 -7.10 -15.58 28.22
C LYS A 609 -6.27 -14.42 27.67
N LEU A 610 -4.97 -14.44 27.97
CA LEU A 610 -4.04 -13.47 27.38
C LEU A 610 -3.89 -13.72 25.87
N PRO A 611 -3.89 -12.67 25.04
CA PRO A 611 -3.57 -12.82 23.65
C PRO A 611 -2.13 -13.35 23.46
N ALA A 612 -1.87 -13.98 22.32
CA ALA A 612 -0.52 -14.41 21.97
C ALA A 612 0.46 -13.22 21.98
N ALA A 613 1.73 -13.44 22.31
CA ALA A 613 2.72 -12.38 22.40
C ALA A 613 2.82 -11.52 21.12
N GLU A 614 2.62 -12.16 19.95
CA GLU A 614 2.61 -11.51 18.63
C GLU A 614 1.38 -10.59 18.39
N GLU A 615 0.31 -10.79 19.16
CA GLU A 615 -0.94 -10.00 19.10
C GLU A 615 -0.94 -8.83 20.09
N ARG A 616 0.01 -8.80 21.04
CA ARG A 616 0.20 -7.73 22.01
C ARG A 616 0.88 -6.55 21.33
N LYS A 617 0.08 -5.70 20.66
CA LYS A 617 0.60 -4.58 19.87
C LYS A 617 0.26 -3.27 20.58
N ILE A 618 1.25 -2.43 20.73
CA ILE A 618 1.12 -1.03 21.04
C ILE A 618 0.52 -0.35 19.80
N HIS A 619 -0.56 0.42 19.95
CA HIS A 619 -1.25 1.08 18.83
C HIS A 619 -0.47 2.25 18.28
N TYR A 620 0.32 2.91 19.14
CA TYR A 620 1.15 4.05 18.81
C TYR A 620 2.60 3.79 19.22
N LYS A 621 3.53 4.60 18.68
CA LYS A 621 4.88 4.73 19.22
C LYS A 621 4.91 6.07 19.96
N PRO A 622 4.53 6.16 21.22
CA PRO A 622 4.46 7.42 21.92
C PRO A 622 5.87 7.98 22.13
N TYR A 623 6.02 9.25 21.85
CA TYR A 623 7.13 10.06 22.32
C TYR A 623 6.54 11.17 23.17
N ILE A 624 6.97 11.28 24.41
CA ILE A 624 6.42 12.25 25.36
C ILE A 624 7.33 13.47 25.41
N LYS A 625 6.80 14.63 25.06
CA LYS A 625 7.46 15.91 25.25
C LYS A 625 6.74 16.70 26.34
N ARG A 626 7.46 17.07 27.39
CA ARG A 626 6.97 18.01 28.41
C ARG A 626 7.19 19.43 27.90
N ILE A 627 6.12 20.24 27.90
CA ILE A 627 6.17 21.65 27.52
C ILE A 627 6.57 22.45 28.75
N THR A 628 7.75 23.07 28.73
CA THR A 628 8.15 24.04 29.74
C THR A 628 7.55 25.43 29.42
N PRO A 629 7.20 26.26 30.40
CA PRO A 629 6.52 27.55 30.18
C PRO A 629 7.30 28.61 29.40
N GLU A 630 8.48 28.33 28.90
CA GLU A 630 9.38 29.27 28.21
C GLU A 630 9.52 29.04 26.69
N GLU A 631 8.72 28.15 26.07
CA GLU A 631 8.69 27.98 24.62
C GLU A 631 7.36 28.41 24.00
#